data_d9128c1ad0f10039e1e8f3d6f44d2c7b
#
_entry.id   d9128c1ad0f10039e1e8f3d6f44d2c7b
#
_cell.length_a   1.000
_cell.length_b   1.000
_cell.length_c   1.000
_cell.angle_alpha   90.00
_cell.angle_beta   90.00
_cell.angle_gamma   90.00
#
_symmetry.space_group_name_H-M   'P 1'
#
loop_
_entity.id
_entity.type
_entity.pdbx_description
1 polymer ?
#
loop_
_entity_poly.entity_id
_entity_poly.type
_entity_poly.pdbx_seq_one_letter_code
_entity_poly.pdbx_strand_id
1 'polypeptide(L)'
;SSAASDVYKRQVRGHSRMNYTVKWAKKTKKHIDIASMAGILRLTPMTPEVIRVSFVKGVTTEIKDTYWKPEATDVFSWSVRESKTALKVSTEKVSAVIDKKTGAIQFETADGTVLLKERSVEPRLIMDQQTWEFFEWDSSEKINAKGILSTDLLVLRAKAKYISFGGKPMRMPLVLSRKGYGLGIAAKETVLLCNIKTYGPYISTLGEDQIDYYFIYGETNEKTISMYKSLTL
;
A
#
# COMPACT_ATOMS: atom_id res chain seq x y z
N SER A 1 -9.28 22.36 10.31
CA SER A 1 -8.05 21.82 9.69
C SER A 1 -6.88 21.68 10.67
N SER A 2 -6.82 22.46 11.77
CA SER A 2 -5.74 22.32 12.76
C SER A 2 -5.92 21.09 13.66
N ALA A 3 -7.14 20.73 14.00
CA ALA A 3 -7.44 19.62 14.92
C ALA A 3 -6.95 18.24 14.40
N ALA A 4 -7.16 17.92 13.13
CA ALA A 4 -6.68 16.65 12.54
C ALA A 4 -5.15 16.59 12.47
N SER A 5 -4.49 17.73 12.20
CA SER A 5 -3.04 17.90 12.22
C SER A 5 -2.47 17.73 13.63
N ASP A 6 -3.16 18.26 14.64
CA ASP A 6 -2.71 18.19 16.03
C ASP A 6 -2.93 16.79 16.63
N VAL A 7 -3.99 16.09 16.24
CA VAL A 7 -4.22 14.67 16.56
C VAL A 7 -3.11 13.81 15.95
N TYR A 8 -2.77 13.99 14.68
CA TYR A 8 -1.67 13.29 14.04
C TYR A 8 -0.34 13.55 14.75
N LYS A 9 -0.02 14.82 15.06
CA LYS A 9 1.22 15.18 15.75
C LYS A 9 1.31 14.57 17.16
N ARG A 10 0.21 14.52 17.92
CA ARG A 10 0.17 13.92 19.25
C ARG A 10 0.29 12.40 19.20
N GLN A 11 -0.45 11.75 18.29
CA GLN A 11 -0.44 10.29 18.15
C GLN A 11 0.89 9.76 17.61
N VAL A 12 1.47 10.40 16.58
CA VAL A 12 2.68 9.92 15.93
C VAL A 12 3.96 10.33 16.67
N ARG A 13 3.98 11.45 17.38
CA ARG A 13 5.15 11.91 18.15
C ARG A 13 5.31 11.25 19.50
N GLY A 14 4.27 10.65 20.04
CA GLY A 14 4.28 10.06 21.40
C GLY A 14 4.67 8.59 21.46
N HIS A 15 4.79 7.89 20.32
CA HIS A 15 5.18 6.47 20.34
C HIS A 15 6.68 6.29 20.07
N SER A 16 7.26 5.25 20.66
CA SER A 16 8.63 4.85 20.33
C SER A 16 8.71 4.35 18.90
N ARG A 17 9.72 4.79 18.15
CA ARG A 17 9.92 4.37 16.75
C ARG A 17 10.00 2.85 16.66
N MET A 18 9.21 2.28 15.77
CA MET A 18 9.21 0.85 15.49
C MET A 18 10.41 0.48 14.60
N ASN A 19 10.96 -0.70 14.87
CA ASN A 19 12.08 -1.22 14.09
C ASN A 19 11.57 -2.14 12.98
N TYR A 20 11.68 -1.71 11.74
CA TYR A 20 11.27 -2.43 10.54
C TYR A 20 12.40 -3.22 9.86
N THR A 21 13.60 -3.26 10.47
CA THR A 21 14.71 -4.06 9.94
C THR A 21 14.30 -5.52 9.77
N VAL A 22 14.46 -6.04 8.56
CA VAL A 22 14.07 -7.41 8.22
C VAL A 22 14.89 -8.42 9.04
N LYS A 23 14.22 -9.31 9.73
CA LYS A 23 14.81 -10.39 10.54
C LYS A 23 14.87 -11.71 9.76
N TRP A 24 13.80 -12.03 9.09
CA TRP A 24 13.71 -13.21 8.23
C TRP A 24 12.66 -13.00 7.14
N ALA A 25 12.77 -13.80 6.09
CA ALA A 25 11.77 -13.87 5.04
C ALA A 25 11.49 -15.34 4.71
N LYS A 26 10.22 -15.68 4.46
CA LYS A 26 9.77 -17.04 4.13
C LYS A 26 8.85 -17.02 2.93
N LYS A 27 9.33 -17.56 1.81
CA LYS A 27 8.55 -17.74 0.59
C LYS A 27 7.69 -19.01 0.69
N THR A 28 6.43 -18.91 0.26
CA THR A 28 5.51 -20.01 0.00
C THR A 28 5.21 -20.09 -1.50
N LYS A 29 4.28 -20.96 -1.90
CA LYS A 29 3.80 -20.99 -3.30
C LYS A 29 3.01 -19.74 -3.67
N LYS A 30 2.31 -19.10 -2.71
CA LYS A 30 1.37 -18.00 -2.95
C LYS A 30 1.90 -16.63 -2.54
N HIS A 31 2.78 -16.55 -1.55
CA HIS A 31 3.22 -15.29 -0.96
C HIS A 31 4.61 -15.41 -0.34
N ILE A 32 5.16 -14.27 0.04
CA ILE A 32 6.32 -14.19 0.91
C ILE A 32 5.98 -13.40 2.18
N ASP A 33 6.31 -13.95 3.34
CA ASP A 33 6.27 -13.28 4.64
C ASP A 33 7.63 -12.73 5.00
N ILE A 34 7.66 -11.49 5.47
CA ILE A 34 8.86 -10.74 5.82
C ILE A 34 8.65 -10.18 7.21
N ALA A 35 9.43 -10.69 8.17
CA ALA A 35 9.29 -10.32 9.57
C ALA A 35 10.28 -9.25 10.01
N SER A 36 9.80 -8.37 10.87
CA SER A 36 10.57 -7.36 11.59
C SER A 36 10.11 -7.29 13.04
N MET A 37 10.75 -6.46 13.86
CA MET A 37 10.24 -6.18 15.23
C MET A 37 8.91 -5.43 15.21
N ALA A 38 8.61 -4.69 14.14
CA ALA A 38 7.37 -3.96 13.98
C ALA A 38 6.17 -4.87 13.64
N GLY A 39 6.41 -5.99 12.94
CA GLY A 39 5.36 -6.91 12.53
C GLY A 39 5.74 -7.76 11.32
N ILE A 40 4.72 -8.36 10.71
CA ILE A 40 4.82 -9.22 9.52
C ILE A 40 4.28 -8.47 8.32
N LEU A 41 5.13 -8.29 7.32
CA LEU A 41 4.77 -7.83 5.98
C LEU A 41 4.59 -9.05 5.09
N ARG A 42 3.45 -9.15 4.41
CA ARG A 42 3.18 -10.17 3.39
C ARG A 42 3.01 -9.53 2.03
N LEU A 43 3.74 -10.04 1.05
CA LEU A 43 3.52 -9.73 -0.36
C LEU A 43 2.94 -10.96 -1.06
N THR A 44 1.80 -10.76 -1.69
CA THR A 44 1.09 -11.80 -2.45
C THR A 44 0.97 -11.34 -3.90
N PRO A 45 1.83 -11.81 -4.82
CA PRO A 45 1.60 -11.60 -6.24
C PRO A 45 0.29 -12.26 -6.65
N MET A 46 -0.62 -11.49 -7.25
CA MET A 46 -1.97 -11.92 -7.62
C MET A 46 -2.09 -12.18 -9.13
N THR A 47 -1.47 -11.31 -9.91
CA THR A 47 -1.32 -11.40 -11.37
C THR A 47 0.05 -10.86 -11.75
N PRO A 48 0.47 -10.91 -13.03
CA PRO A 48 1.70 -10.24 -13.48
C PRO A 48 1.75 -8.74 -13.14
N GLU A 49 0.60 -8.07 -13.03
CA GLU A 49 0.48 -6.62 -12.81
C GLU A 49 0.07 -6.24 -11.39
N VAL A 50 -0.30 -7.22 -10.55
CA VAL A 50 -0.91 -6.93 -9.23
C VAL A 50 -0.18 -7.63 -8.11
N ILE A 51 0.25 -6.85 -7.12
CA ILE A 51 0.80 -7.36 -5.86
C ILE A 51 -0.06 -6.85 -4.69
N ARG A 52 -0.63 -7.77 -3.91
CA ARG A 52 -1.27 -7.43 -2.64
C ARG A 52 -0.21 -7.27 -1.57
N VAL A 53 -0.32 -6.20 -0.80
CA VAL A 53 0.53 -5.90 0.35
C VAL A 53 -0.33 -5.95 1.61
N SER A 54 0.06 -6.76 2.57
CA SER A 54 -0.60 -6.84 3.86
C SER A 54 0.43 -6.70 4.97
N PHE A 55 0.11 -5.94 6.02
CA PHE A 55 0.97 -5.80 7.19
C PHE A 55 0.15 -5.89 8.47
N VAL A 56 0.63 -6.70 9.41
CA VAL A 56 0.07 -6.84 10.76
C VAL A 56 1.13 -6.53 11.81
N LYS A 57 0.73 -5.86 12.87
CA LYS A 57 1.62 -5.52 14.00
C LYS A 57 1.91 -6.76 14.85
N GLY A 58 3.15 -6.89 15.32
CA GLY A 58 3.56 -7.94 16.23
C GLY A 58 4.04 -9.22 15.53
N VAL A 59 4.14 -10.30 16.28
CA VAL A 59 4.75 -11.56 15.83
C VAL A 59 3.74 -12.56 15.22
N THR A 60 2.47 -12.20 15.13
CA THR A 60 1.46 -13.03 14.51
C THR A 60 1.69 -13.12 13.00
N THR A 61 1.49 -14.30 12.44
CA THR A 61 1.47 -14.52 10.99
C THR A 61 0.06 -14.58 10.44
N GLU A 62 -0.95 -14.40 11.29
CA GLU A 62 -2.34 -14.42 10.88
C GLU A 62 -2.71 -13.10 10.22
N ILE A 63 -2.69 -13.10 8.89
CA ILE A 63 -3.19 -12.02 8.08
C ILE A 63 -4.63 -12.36 7.74
N LYS A 64 -5.54 -11.50 8.18
CA LYS A 64 -6.97 -11.67 7.94
C LYS A 64 -7.25 -11.59 6.44
N ASP A 65 -8.08 -12.49 5.96
CA ASP A 65 -8.64 -12.35 4.62
C ASP A 65 -9.50 -11.08 4.57
N THR A 66 -9.28 -10.29 3.56
CA THR A 66 -10.18 -9.17 3.27
C THR A 66 -11.43 -9.68 2.56
N TYR A 67 -12.45 -8.82 2.43
CA TYR A 67 -13.66 -9.11 1.62
C TYR A 67 -13.35 -9.39 0.16
N TRP A 68 -12.12 -9.24 -0.19
CA TRP A 68 -11.54 -9.18 -1.50
C TRP A 68 -10.70 -10.41 -1.71
N LYS A 69 -11.29 -11.35 -2.42
CA LYS A 69 -10.60 -12.52 -2.96
C LYS A 69 -10.73 -12.42 -4.47
N PRO A 70 -9.80 -11.78 -5.17
CA PRO A 70 -9.69 -12.06 -6.58
C PRO A 70 -9.42 -13.55 -6.69
N GLU A 71 -10.25 -14.26 -7.41
CA GLU A 71 -9.92 -15.61 -7.82
C GLU A 71 -8.58 -15.54 -8.53
N ALA A 72 -7.61 -16.31 -8.08
CA ALA A 72 -6.33 -16.44 -8.79
C ALA A 72 -6.64 -17.11 -10.12
N THR A 73 -6.78 -16.30 -11.16
CA THR A 73 -7.36 -16.75 -12.42
C THR A 73 -6.37 -17.48 -13.28
N ASP A 74 -5.06 -17.25 -13.15
CA ASP A 74 -4.09 -17.88 -14.02
C ASP A 74 -2.81 -18.29 -13.27
N VAL A 75 -2.22 -19.40 -13.72
CA VAL A 75 -0.89 -19.81 -13.28
C VAL A 75 0.13 -18.89 -13.94
N PHE A 76 0.68 -17.97 -13.16
CA PHE A 76 1.78 -17.12 -13.58
C PHE A 76 3.01 -17.34 -12.69
N SER A 77 4.16 -16.99 -13.22
CA SER A 77 5.44 -17.15 -12.50
C SER A 77 5.82 -15.90 -11.73
N TRP A 78 6.31 -16.09 -10.52
CA TRP A 78 6.92 -15.04 -9.74
C TRP A 78 8.14 -15.55 -8.99
N SER A 79 9.06 -14.67 -8.70
CA SER A 79 10.35 -15.02 -8.09
C SER A 79 10.69 -14.09 -6.93
N VAL A 80 11.60 -14.57 -6.08
CA VAL A 80 12.23 -13.76 -5.04
C VAL A 80 13.73 -13.85 -5.23
N ARG A 81 14.39 -12.69 -5.26
CA ARG A 81 15.84 -12.57 -5.20
C ARG A 81 16.22 -11.82 -3.93
N GLU A 82 17.19 -12.35 -3.23
CA GLU A 82 17.71 -11.76 -2.01
C GLU A 82 19.14 -11.28 -2.22
N SER A 83 19.44 -10.08 -1.73
CA SER A 83 20.77 -9.50 -1.64
C SER A 83 21.10 -9.16 -0.18
N LYS A 84 22.28 -8.60 0.06
CA LYS A 84 22.67 -8.11 1.39
C LYS A 84 21.73 -7.02 1.90
N THR A 85 21.22 -6.15 1.02
CA THR A 85 20.48 -4.94 1.37
C THR A 85 19.00 -5.01 1.02
N ALA A 86 18.56 -5.91 0.15
CA ALA A 86 17.20 -5.93 -0.35
C ALA A 86 16.66 -7.34 -0.61
N LEU A 87 15.33 -7.44 -0.56
CA LEU A 87 14.54 -8.55 -1.09
C LEU A 87 13.76 -8.02 -2.30
N LYS A 88 13.86 -8.65 -3.46
CA LYS A 88 13.12 -8.29 -4.66
C LYS A 88 12.13 -9.39 -5.02
N VAL A 89 10.85 -9.08 -4.95
CA VAL A 89 9.74 -9.92 -5.39
C VAL A 89 9.33 -9.48 -6.78
N SER A 90 9.45 -10.35 -7.77
CA SER A 90 9.23 -10.00 -9.18
C SER A 90 8.18 -10.88 -9.83
N THR A 91 7.31 -10.26 -10.59
CA THR A 91 6.45 -10.86 -11.61
C THR A 91 7.00 -10.51 -13.00
N GLU A 92 6.24 -10.79 -14.06
CA GLU A 92 6.61 -10.38 -15.42
C GLU A 92 6.56 -8.87 -15.65
N LYS A 93 5.66 -8.16 -14.96
CA LYS A 93 5.37 -6.74 -15.20
C LYS A 93 5.92 -5.81 -14.13
N VAL A 94 5.90 -6.24 -12.89
CA VAL A 94 6.26 -5.40 -11.74
C VAL A 94 7.17 -6.12 -10.76
N SER A 95 7.88 -5.34 -9.98
CA SER A 95 8.66 -5.82 -8.84
C SER A 95 8.39 -4.97 -7.62
N ALA A 96 8.36 -5.62 -6.46
CA ALA A 96 8.42 -4.97 -5.15
C ALA A 96 9.80 -5.22 -4.55
N VAL A 97 10.55 -4.16 -4.30
CA VAL A 97 11.89 -4.20 -3.70
C VAL A 97 11.79 -3.71 -2.26
N ILE A 98 12.11 -4.57 -1.32
CA ILE A 98 12.05 -4.30 0.11
C ILE A 98 13.46 -4.01 0.61
N ASP A 99 13.71 -2.81 1.10
CA ASP A 99 14.94 -2.47 1.78
C ASP A 99 15.01 -3.19 3.14
N LYS A 100 16.06 -4.00 3.35
CA LYS A 100 16.16 -4.83 4.57
C LYS A 100 16.41 -4.03 5.85
N LYS A 101 16.96 -2.83 5.74
CA LYS A 101 17.26 -1.96 6.89
C LYS A 101 16.01 -1.21 7.35
N THR A 102 15.22 -0.73 6.41
CA THR A 102 14.07 0.14 6.68
C THR A 102 12.73 -0.57 6.57
N GLY A 103 12.66 -1.74 5.94
CA GLY A 103 11.43 -2.45 5.65
C GLY A 103 10.53 -1.75 4.63
N ALA A 104 10.98 -0.63 4.04
CA ALA A 104 10.23 0.13 3.04
C ALA A 104 10.18 -0.61 1.70
N ILE A 105 9.05 -0.49 1.02
CA ILE A 105 8.84 -1.08 -0.31
C ILE A 105 9.05 -0.01 -1.38
N GLN A 106 9.74 -0.40 -2.47
CA GLN A 106 9.78 0.34 -3.72
C GLN A 106 9.17 -0.53 -4.82
N PHE A 107 8.16 -0.02 -5.51
CA PHE A 107 7.58 -0.68 -6.68
C PHE A 107 8.24 -0.18 -7.95
N GLU A 108 8.55 -1.12 -8.84
CA GLU A 108 9.25 -0.89 -10.10
C GLU A 108 8.54 -1.65 -11.23
N THR A 109 8.67 -1.15 -12.44
CA THR A 109 8.39 -1.92 -13.66
C THR A 109 9.41 -3.05 -13.84
N ALA A 110 9.17 -3.95 -14.79
CA ALA A 110 10.11 -5.04 -15.09
C ALA A 110 11.49 -4.54 -15.54
N ASP A 111 11.56 -3.38 -16.20
CA ASP A 111 12.81 -2.75 -16.64
C ASP A 111 13.51 -1.92 -15.54
N GLY A 112 12.91 -1.85 -14.33
CA GLY A 112 13.48 -1.16 -13.17
C GLY A 112 13.10 0.31 -13.03
N THR A 113 12.16 0.81 -13.85
CA THR A 113 11.64 2.18 -13.67
C THR A 113 10.82 2.27 -12.38
N VAL A 114 11.19 3.19 -11.51
CA VAL A 114 10.54 3.36 -10.20
C VAL A 114 9.16 4.01 -10.37
N LEU A 115 8.14 3.32 -9.88
CA LEU A 115 6.74 3.76 -9.89
C LEU A 115 6.34 4.43 -8.58
N LEU A 116 6.59 3.77 -7.45
CA LEU A 116 6.17 4.22 -6.12
C LEU A 116 7.21 3.81 -5.08
N LYS A 117 7.43 4.67 -4.09
CA LYS A 117 8.25 4.34 -2.90
C LYS A 117 7.45 4.58 -1.64
N GLU A 118 7.63 3.70 -0.67
CA GLU A 118 7.30 4.00 0.71
C GLU A 118 8.38 4.86 1.36
N ARG A 119 8.00 5.61 2.38
CA ARG A 119 8.92 6.39 3.19
C ARG A 119 9.94 5.47 3.88
N SER A 120 11.21 5.83 3.86
CA SER A 120 12.30 5.04 4.44
C SER A 120 12.31 5.01 5.98
N VAL A 121 11.65 5.95 6.63
CA VAL A 121 11.56 6.02 8.10
C VAL A 121 10.12 5.74 8.52
N GLU A 122 9.91 4.64 9.24
CA GLU A 122 8.57 4.17 9.64
C GLU A 122 7.59 4.18 8.46
N PRO A 123 7.78 3.27 7.50
CA PRO A 123 6.95 3.23 6.30
C PRO A 123 5.47 3.00 6.60
N ARG A 124 5.19 2.34 7.72
CA ARG A 124 3.85 1.91 8.15
C ARG A 124 3.67 2.13 9.63
N LEU A 125 2.43 2.28 10.05
CA LEU A 125 2.07 2.36 11.47
C LEU A 125 0.68 1.75 11.68
N ILE A 126 0.51 0.99 12.75
CA ILE A 126 -0.79 0.52 13.23
C ILE A 126 -0.89 0.88 14.72
N MET A 127 -1.89 1.70 15.06
CA MET A 127 -2.12 2.15 16.41
C MET A 127 -3.62 2.43 16.62
N ASP A 128 -4.19 1.94 17.71
CA ASP A 128 -5.58 2.21 18.12
C ASP A 128 -6.63 1.97 17.03
N GLN A 129 -6.55 0.83 16.33
CA GLN A 129 -7.42 0.47 15.22
C GLN A 129 -7.41 1.49 14.06
N GLN A 130 -6.28 2.13 13.88
CA GLN A 130 -6.01 2.97 12.74
C GLN A 130 -4.67 2.59 12.12
N THR A 131 -4.62 2.63 10.80
CA THR A 131 -3.40 2.33 10.03
C THR A 131 -2.91 3.55 9.29
N TRP A 132 -1.62 3.61 9.04
CA TRP A 132 -0.99 4.60 8.17
C TRP A 132 0.03 3.89 7.29
N GLU A 133 -0.04 4.18 5.99
CA GLU A 133 0.94 3.81 4.99
C GLU A 133 1.53 5.08 4.41
N PHE A 134 2.83 5.28 4.56
CA PHE A 134 3.50 6.52 4.16
C PHE A 134 4.26 6.34 2.86
N PHE A 135 4.03 7.25 1.90
CA PHE A 135 4.63 7.21 0.59
C PHE A 135 5.53 8.42 0.31
N GLU A 136 6.44 8.27 -0.64
CA GLU A 136 7.24 9.34 -1.22
C GLU A 136 6.71 9.63 -2.62
N TRP A 137 5.59 10.36 -2.71
CA TRP A 137 5.11 10.85 -3.98
C TRP A 137 5.89 12.09 -4.39
N ASP A 138 6.33 12.12 -5.65
CA ASP A 138 6.92 13.32 -6.24
C ASP A 138 5.90 14.47 -6.24
N SER A 139 6.36 15.68 -5.94
CA SER A 139 5.49 16.87 -5.94
C SER A 139 4.87 17.19 -7.31
N SER A 140 5.47 16.70 -8.38
CA SER A 140 4.95 16.76 -9.76
C SER A 140 3.98 15.64 -10.08
N GLU A 141 3.95 14.56 -9.28
CA GLU A 141 3.09 13.40 -9.51
C GLU A 141 1.63 13.78 -9.23
N LYS A 142 0.79 13.56 -10.24
CA LYS A 142 -0.64 13.79 -10.12
C LYS A 142 -1.31 12.53 -9.61
N ILE A 143 -1.79 12.60 -8.38
CA ILE A 143 -2.53 11.52 -7.72
C ILE A 143 -4.02 11.84 -7.80
N ASN A 144 -4.80 10.85 -8.25
CA ASN A 144 -6.25 10.90 -8.31
C ASN A 144 -6.80 9.84 -7.36
N ALA A 145 -7.90 10.13 -6.69
CA ALA A 145 -8.58 9.14 -5.86
C ALA A 145 -9.99 8.90 -6.37
N LYS A 146 -10.35 7.62 -6.53
CA LYS A 146 -11.65 7.20 -7.01
C LYS A 146 -12.19 6.07 -6.13
N GLY A 147 -13.38 6.30 -5.53
CA GLY A 147 -14.17 5.25 -4.91
C GLY A 147 -15.15 4.66 -5.93
N ILE A 148 -15.53 3.40 -5.77
CA ILE A 148 -16.56 2.78 -6.64
C ILE A 148 -17.90 3.49 -6.55
N LEU A 149 -18.16 4.20 -5.44
CA LEU A 149 -19.42 4.94 -5.21
C LEU A 149 -19.38 6.35 -5.74
N SER A 150 -18.21 6.87 -6.12
CA SER A 150 -18.06 8.21 -6.67
C SER A 150 -17.84 8.10 -8.17
N THR A 151 -18.66 8.77 -8.95
CA THR A 151 -18.40 8.99 -10.38
C THR A 151 -17.36 10.07 -10.60
N ASP A 152 -17.00 10.81 -9.54
CA ASP A 152 -16.11 11.95 -9.63
C ASP A 152 -14.67 11.55 -9.35
N LEU A 153 -13.80 11.93 -10.26
CA LEU A 153 -12.36 11.78 -10.13
C LEU A 153 -11.83 12.96 -9.29
N LEU A 154 -11.39 12.70 -8.07
CA LEU A 154 -10.77 13.71 -7.22
C LEU A 154 -9.30 13.85 -7.58
N VAL A 155 -8.96 14.92 -8.26
CA VAL A 155 -7.56 15.26 -8.57
C VAL A 155 -6.92 15.89 -7.34
N LEU A 156 -6.01 15.16 -6.69
CA LEU A 156 -5.20 15.67 -5.60
C LEU A 156 -4.00 16.39 -6.18
N ARG A 157 -4.03 17.71 -6.12
CA ARG A 157 -2.83 18.52 -6.29
C ARG A 157 -2.13 18.62 -4.93
N ALA A 158 -0.83 18.89 -4.92
CA ALA A 158 0.02 19.02 -3.73
C ALA A 158 -0.43 20.07 -2.68
N LYS A 159 -1.61 20.64 -2.82
CA LYS A 159 -2.27 21.51 -1.85
C LYS A 159 -3.25 20.68 -1.04
N ALA A 160 -2.81 20.31 0.11
CA ALA A 160 -3.53 19.87 1.28
C ALA A 160 -5.03 19.58 1.10
N LYS A 161 -5.42 18.36 0.83
CA LYS A 161 -6.81 17.93 1.04
C LYS A 161 -6.82 16.56 1.71
N TYR A 162 -7.47 16.49 2.85
CA TYR A 162 -7.93 15.23 3.41
C TYR A 162 -9.14 14.79 2.60
N ILE A 163 -9.08 13.60 2.04
CA ILE A 163 -10.20 12.99 1.37
C ILE A 163 -10.62 11.81 2.20
N SER A 164 -11.84 11.88 2.69
CA SER A 164 -12.48 10.77 3.39
C SER A 164 -13.33 10.01 2.38
N PHE A 165 -13.04 8.73 2.22
CA PHE A 165 -13.91 7.80 1.53
C PHE A 165 -14.75 7.11 2.59
N GLY A 166 -15.86 7.73 2.96
CA GLY A 166 -16.82 7.15 3.89
C GLY A 166 -17.38 5.84 3.36
N GLY A 167 -17.04 4.73 4.02
CA GLY A 167 -17.31 3.41 3.51
C GLY A 167 -18.74 2.95 3.64
N LYS A 168 -19.39 2.62 2.54
CA LYS A 168 -20.26 1.44 2.55
C LYS A 168 -19.38 0.20 2.48
N PRO A 169 -19.67 -0.87 3.26
CA PRO A 169 -18.76 -1.99 3.48
C PRO A 169 -18.64 -2.81 2.24
N MET A 170 -18.11 -2.60 1.21
CA MET A 170 -17.89 -3.50 0.07
C MET A 170 -17.14 -2.85 -1.12
N ARG A 171 -16.60 -1.64 -0.97
CA ARG A 171 -16.00 -0.98 -2.13
C ARG A 171 -14.66 -0.37 -1.76
N MET A 172 -13.65 -0.96 -2.30
CA MET A 172 -12.26 -0.60 -2.10
C MET A 172 -11.95 0.76 -2.77
N PRO A 173 -11.55 1.79 -2.02
CA PRO A 173 -11.09 3.03 -2.62
C PRO A 173 -9.89 2.80 -3.53
N LEU A 174 -9.87 3.48 -4.69
CA LEU A 174 -8.79 3.42 -5.65
C LEU A 174 -8.09 4.77 -5.73
N VAL A 175 -6.79 4.76 -5.51
CA VAL A 175 -5.88 5.89 -5.73
C VAL A 175 -5.13 5.64 -7.03
N LEU A 176 -5.13 6.59 -7.95
CA LEU A 176 -4.51 6.48 -9.27
C LEU A 176 -3.38 7.48 -9.42
N SER A 177 -2.27 7.02 -9.95
CA SER A 177 -1.15 7.85 -10.37
C SER A 177 -1.10 7.98 -11.90
N ARG A 178 -0.66 9.14 -12.39
CA ARG A 178 -0.37 9.30 -13.82
C ARG A 178 0.81 8.48 -14.34
N LYS A 179 1.57 7.85 -13.45
CA LYS A 179 2.59 6.87 -13.83
C LYS A 179 2.01 5.51 -14.25
N GLY A 180 0.68 5.39 -14.35
CA GLY A 180 0.00 4.20 -14.80
C GLY A 180 -0.15 3.11 -13.74
N TYR A 181 -0.02 3.46 -12.45
CA TYR A 181 -0.33 2.54 -11.35
C TYR A 181 -1.51 3.03 -10.51
N GLY A 182 -2.06 2.13 -9.73
CA GLY A 182 -3.09 2.42 -8.73
C GLY A 182 -2.87 1.67 -7.43
N LEU A 183 -3.44 2.21 -6.36
CA LEU A 183 -3.52 1.56 -5.06
C LEU A 183 -5.00 1.33 -4.72
N GLY A 184 -5.39 0.06 -4.68
CA GLY A 184 -6.70 -0.35 -4.20
C GLY A 184 -6.63 -0.64 -2.70
N ILE A 185 -7.33 0.13 -1.87
CA ILE A 185 -7.23 0.02 -0.42
C ILE A 185 -8.33 -0.89 0.12
N ALA A 186 -7.94 -2.02 0.67
CA ALA A 186 -8.87 -2.98 1.24
C ALA A 186 -9.20 -2.58 2.68
N ALA A 187 -10.19 -1.72 2.86
CA ALA A 187 -10.66 -1.26 4.15
C ALA A 187 -12.18 -1.34 4.27
N LYS A 188 -12.66 -1.61 5.47
CA LYS A 188 -14.09 -1.72 5.80
C LYS A 188 -14.75 -0.37 5.98
N GLU A 189 -14.00 0.55 6.54
CA GLU A 189 -14.51 1.83 6.98
C GLU A 189 -13.85 2.98 6.21
N THR A 190 -13.56 4.06 6.89
CA THR A 190 -13.07 5.29 6.29
C THR A 190 -11.60 5.17 5.88
N VAL A 191 -11.30 5.53 4.66
CA VAL A 191 -9.94 5.73 4.15
C VAL A 191 -9.67 7.21 4.01
N LEU A 192 -8.57 7.65 4.62
CA LEU A 192 -8.07 9.01 4.52
C LEU A 192 -6.86 9.04 3.61
N LEU A 193 -6.89 9.90 2.61
CA LEU A 193 -5.73 10.18 1.78
C LEU A 193 -5.22 11.58 2.10
N CYS A 194 -3.98 11.65 2.57
CA CYS A 194 -3.28 12.90 2.82
C CYS A 194 -2.14 13.05 1.80
N ASN A 195 -2.12 14.15 1.06
CA ASN A 195 -1.01 14.50 0.19
C ASN A 195 -0.47 15.89 0.55
N ILE A 196 -0.13 16.07 1.83
CA ILE A 196 0.44 17.30 2.36
C ILE A 196 1.93 17.10 2.57
N LYS A 197 2.75 17.85 1.85
CA LYS A 197 4.22 17.74 1.90
C LYS A 197 4.80 17.86 3.32
N THR A 198 4.24 18.73 4.15
CA THR A 198 4.72 18.96 5.53
C THR A 198 4.54 17.77 6.46
N TYR A 199 3.56 16.92 6.19
CA TYR A 199 3.26 15.72 7.01
C TYR A 199 3.78 14.44 6.37
N GLY A 200 4.23 14.51 5.13
CA GLY A 200 4.48 13.39 4.25
C GLY A 200 3.17 12.82 3.70
N PRO A 201 3.15 12.37 2.45
CA PRO A 201 1.99 11.71 1.87
C PRO A 201 1.71 10.40 2.59
N TYR A 202 0.43 10.12 2.91
CA TYR A 202 0.02 8.85 3.50
C TYR A 202 -1.41 8.47 3.13
N ILE A 203 -1.69 7.18 3.23
CA ILE A 203 -3.03 6.62 3.27
C ILE A 203 -3.25 6.08 4.68
N SER A 204 -4.40 6.39 5.26
CA SER A 204 -4.80 5.92 6.60
C SER A 204 -6.17 5.29 6.53
N THR A 205 -6.37 4.19 7.25
CA THR A 205 -7.68 3.53 7.40
C THR A 205 -8.12 3.57 8.85
N LEU A 206 -9.40 3.81 9.08
CA LEU A 206 -10.01 3.78 10.40
C LEU A 206 -10.72 2.44 10.62
N GLY A 207 -10.77 1.98 11.86
CA GLY A 207 -11.41 0.72 12.23
C GLY A 207 -10.63 -0.54 11.81
N GLU A 208 -9.36 -0.41 11.41
CA GLU A 208 -8.53 -1.52 10.93
C GLU A 208 -7.31 -1.75 11.84
N ASP A 209 -6.98 -3.01 12.05
CA ASP A 209 -5.78 -3.49 12.75
C ASP A 209 -4.74 -4.13 11.81
N GLN A 210 -5.00 -4.03 10.51
CA GLN A 210 -4.18 -4.55 9.42
C GLN A 210 -4.10 -3.53 8.30
N ILE A 211 -2.91 -3.30 7.77
CA ILE A 211 -2.73 -2.61 6.49
C ILE A 211 -2.97 -3.63 5.39
N ASP A 212 -3.77 -3.27 4.38
CA ASP A 212 -4.06 -4.14 3.26
C ASP A 212 -4.39 -3.31 2.00
N TYR A 213 -3.56 -3.45 0.98
CA TYR A 213 -3.78 -2.77 -0.28
C TYR A 213 -3.25 -3.59 -1.47
N TYR A 214 -3.73 -3.25 -2.65
CA TYR A 214 -3.31 -3.83 -3.92
C TYR A 214 -2.56 -2.78 -4.73
N PHE A 215 -1.29 -3.04 -5.02
CA PHE A 215 -0.55 -2.29 -6.02
C PHE A 215 -0.90 -2.86 -7.40
N ILE A 216 -1.41 -2.02 -8.30
CA ILE A 216 -1.93 -2.39 -9.61
C ILE A 216 -1.20 -1.57 -10.68
N TYR A 217 -0.53 -2.21 -11.62
CA TYR A 217 0.19 -1.54 -12.70
C TYR A 217 -0.43 -1.83 -14.07
N GLY A 218 -1.24 -0.92 -14.56
CA GLY A 218 -1.90 -1.04 -15.88
C GLY A 218 -1.21 -0.30 -17.00
N GLU A 219 -0.06 0.35 -16.74
CA GLU A 219 0.64 1.24 -17.69
C GLU A 219 -0.13 2.52 -18.01
N THR A 220 -1.46 2.46 -18.02
CA THR A 220 -2.37 3.61 -18.16
C THR A 220 -3.46 3.56 -17.09
N ASN A 221 -4.08 4.71 -16.80
CA ASN A 221 -5.17 4.77 -15.82
C ASN A 221 -6.37 3.93 -16.24
N GLU A 222 -6.68 3.87 -17.54
CA GLU A 222 -7.80 3.10 -18.09
C GLU A 222 -7.60 1.61 -17.84
N LYS A 223 -6.41 1.08 -18.14
CA LYS A 223 -6.05 -0.32 -17.87
C LYS A 223 -6.03 -0.61 -16.38
N THR A 224 -5.44 0.29 -15.57
CA THR A 224 -5.41 0.16 -14.10
C THR A 224 -6.83 0.08 -13.51
N ILE A 225 -7.75 0.93 -13.99
CA ILE A 225 -9.16 0.90 -13.59
C ILE A 225 -9.84 -0.39 -14.03
N SER A 226 -9.55 -0.89 -15.24
CA SER A 226 -10.08 -2.15 -15.73
C SER A 226 -9.63 -3.34 -14.87
N MET A 227 -8.34 -3.42 -14.58
CA MET A 227 -7.79 -4.43 -13.68
C MET A 227 -8.39 -4.34 -12.27
N TYR A 228 -8.48 -3.12 -11.72
CA TYR A 228 -9.13 -2.91 -10.45
C TYR A 228 -10.58 -3.42 -10.44
N LYS A 229 -11.36 -3.16 -11.48
CA LYS A 229 -12.73 -3.68 -11.60
C LYS A 229 -12.77 -5.21 -11.63
N SER A 230 -11.86 -5.87 -12.35
CA SER A 230 -11.81 -7.34 -12.38
C SER A 230 -11.44 -7.96 -11.04
N LEU A 231 -10.69 -7.20 -10.25
CA LEU A 231 -10.44 -7.56 -8.88
C LEU A 231 -11.67 -7.28 -7.97
N THR A 232 -12.65 -6.42 -8.29
CA THR A 232 -13.75 -5.92 -7.43
C THR A 232 -15.14 -6.42 -7.82
N LEU A 233 -15.27 -7.14 -8.86
CA LEU A 233 -16.52 -7.75 -9.30
C LEU A 233 -16.53 -9.22 -8.97
#